data_4d55f1013f4afb4f7ce0ad589a72553c
#
_entry.id   4d55f1013f4afb4f7ce0ad589a72553c
#
_cell.length_a   1.000
_cell.length_b   1.000
_cell.length_c   1.000
_cell.angle_alpha   90.00
_cell.angle_beta   90.00
_cell.angle_gamma   90.00
#
_symmetry.space_group_name_H-M   'P 1'
#
loop_
_entity.id
_entity.type
_entity.pdbx_description
1 polymer ?
#
loop_
_entity_poly.entity_id
_entity_poly.type
_entity_poly.pdbx_seq_one_letter_code
_entity_poly.pdbx_strand_id
1 'polypeptide(L)'
;PGLSGGRYQPLTQDEVSRIHEAALEVLETIGFANALPSCVELVTQAGGSLTDDGRLLFPRSLIEDTLARCARNITLYGQDSRFDLHLSGSRTYFGTAGAAVHVVDTVKREYRESTAQDLYDAARIVDQMQHIHFFQRCMVLRDIEDPAEMDFNTCYAAVAGTSKHVGTSFVDPAHVDQAMQMLEMIAGSEQ
;
A
#
# COMPACT_ATOMS: atom_id res chain seq x y z
N PRO A 1 7.01 -12.28 -15.17
CA PRO A 1 7.21 -10.85 -14.98
C PRO A 1 7.94 -10.59 -13.67
N GLY A 2 8.43 -9.39 -13.48
CA GLY A 2 9.34 -8.99 -12.43
C GLY A 2 10.79 -9.04 -12.87
N LEU A 3 11.53 -8.00 -12.53
CA LEU A 3 12.94 -7.88 -12.84
C LEU A 3 13.78 -8.50 -11.72
N SER A 4 14.97 -9.00 -12.03
CA SER A 4 15.92 -9.45 -11.01
C SER A 4 16.52 -8.23 -10.33
N GLY A 5 16.21 -8.04 -9.04
CA GLY A 5 16.71 -6.95 -8.20
C GLY A 5 17.82 -7.41 -7.24
N GLY A 6 18.08 -6.61 -6.19
CA GLY A 6 19.00 -6.96 -5.11
C GLY A 6 20.49 -6.87 -5.44
N ARG A 7 20.85 -6.27 -6.56
CA ARG A 7 22.26 -6.10 -6.96
C ARG A 7 22.93 -4.91 -6.27
N TYR A 8 22.16 -3.88 -5.96
CA TYR A 8 22.68 -2.72 -5.24
C TYR A 8 22.59 -2.99 -3.74
N GLN A 9 23.74 -3.24 -3.12
CA GLN A 9 23.88 -3.56 -1.71
C GLN A 9 24.93 -2.63 -1.09
N PRO A 10 24.54 -1.39 -0.73
CA PRO A 10 25.48 -0.38 -0.23
C PRO A 10 25.93 -0.65 1.21
N LEU A 11 25.21 -1.49 1.94
CA LEU A 11 25.49 -1.85 3.32
C LEU A 11 26.08 -3.25 3.42
N THR A 12 27.03 -3.40 4.31
CA THR A 12 27.53 -4.72 4.73
C THR A 12 26.51 -5.45 5.58
N GLN A 13 26.64 -6.76 5.72
CA GLN A 13 25.77 -7.55 6.59
C GLN A 13 25.82 -7.09 8.06
N ASP A 14 26.99 -6.66 8.53
CA ASP A 14 27.18 -6.15 9.90
C ASP A 14 26.43 -4.82 10.08
N GLU A 15 26.44 -3.93 9.09
CA GLU A 15 25.70 -2.67 9.15
C GLU A 15 24.20 -2.92 9.14
N VAL A 16 23.70 -3.86 8.32
CA VAL A 16 22.29 -4.28 8.32
C VAL A 16 21.89 -4.84 9.69
N SER A 17 22.74 -5.72 10.26
CA SER A 17 22.50 -6.27 11.59
C SER A 17 22.45 -5.20 12.67
N ARG A 18 23.36 -4.23 12.65
CA ARG A 18 23.37 -3.10 13.61
C ARG A 18 22.10 -2.25 13.51
N ILE A 19 21.59 -2.02 12.29
CA ILE A 19 20.33 -1.28 12.08
C ILE A 19 19.17 -2.09 12.66
N HIS A 20 19.13 -3.38 12.42
CA HIS A 20 18.10 -4.27 12.96
C HIS A 20 18.11 -4.29 14.49
N GLU A 21 19.28 -4.46 15.11
CA GLU A 21 19.45 -4.42 16.58
C GLU A 21 18.97 -3.10 17.19
N ALA A 22 19.37 -1.98 16.59
CA ALA A 22 18.92 -0.65 17.03
C ALA A 22 17.38 -0.48 16.90
N ALA A 23 16.77 -1.01 15.84
CA ALA A 23 15.32 -0.98 15.68
C ALA A 23 14.60 -1.80 16.77
N LEU A 24 15.12 -2.98 17.09
CA LEU A 24 14.59 -3.82 18.18
C LEU A 24 14.73 -3.12 19.53
N GLU A 25 15.88 -2.49 19.81
CA GLU A 25 16.10 -1.71 21.03
C GLU A 25 15.10 -0.55 21.16
N VAL A 26 14.87 0.19 20.08
CA VAL A 26 13.87 1.29 20.06
C VAL A 26 12.47 0.76 20.34
N LEU A 27 12.06 -0.35 19.73
CA LEU A 27 10.75 -0.95 19.96
C LEU A 27 10.57 -1.46 21.39
N GLU A 28 11.63 -2.01 21.98
CA GLU A 28 11.60 -2.60 23.32
C GLU A 28 11.70 -1.54 24.43
N THR A 29 12.48 -0.46 24.24
CA THR A 29 12.77 0.51 25.29
C THR A 29 12.02 1.83 25.13
N ILE A 30 11.72 2.26 23.91
CA ILE A 30 11.02 3.51 23.61
C ILE A 30 9.58 3.25 23.18
N GLY A 31 9.35 2.29 22.26
CA GLY A 31 8.03 1.90 21.77
C GLY A 31 7.27 3.01 21.06
N PHE A 32 5.95 2.86 20.94
CA PHE A 32 5.07 3.83 20.27
C PHE A 32 4.25 4.63 21.27
N ALA A 33 4.21 5.96 21.10
CA ALA A 33 3.26 6.82 21.77
C ALA A 33 1.93 6.86 21.01
N ASN A 34 0.83 7.13 21.71
CA ASN A 34 -0.50 7.31 21.12
C ASN A 34 -0.98 6.11 20.29
N ALA A 35 -0.65 4.89 20.72
CA ALA A 35 -1.12 3.69 20.07
C ALA A 35 -2.65 3.57 20.16
N LEU A 36 -3.28 3.07 19.09
CA LEU A 36 -4.72 2.84 19.08
C LEU A 36 -5.09 1.77 20.13
N PRO A 37 -6.26 1.88 20.78
CA PRO A 37 -6.70 0.89 21.79
C PRO A 37 -6.64 -0.55 21.31
N SER A 38 -7.04 -0.82 20.07
CA SER A 38 -6.95 -2.15 19.45
C SER A 38 -5.51 -2.66 19.31
N CYS A 39 -4.55 -1.76 18.99
CA CYS A 39 -3.13 -2.12 18.95
C CYS A 39 -2.61 -2.43 20.35
N VAL A 40 -2.99 -1.63 21.36
CA VAL A 40 -2.60 -1.88 22.75
C VAL A 40 -3.10 -3.25 23.20
N GLU A 41 -4.38 -3.56 22.98
CA GLU A 41 -4.96 -4.84 23.32
C GLU A 41 -4.22 -6.01 22.63
N LEU A 42 -4.05 -5.94 21.33
CA LEU A 42 -3.41 -7.00 20.55
C LEU A 42 -1.97 -7.25 21.00
N VAL A 43 -1.18 -6.18 21.18
CA VAL A 43 0.24 -6.29 21.52
C VAL A 43 0.43 -6.74 22.97
N THR A 44 -0.39 -6.27 23.91
CA THR A 44 -0.32 -6.71 25.33
C THR A 44 -0.74 -8.16 25.50
N GLN A 45 -1.75 -8.64 24.76
CA GLN A 45 -2.12 -10.06 24.71
C GLN A 45 -0.99 -10.92 24.16
N ALA A 46 -0.16 -10.38 23.27
CA ALA A 46 0.99 -11.07 22.67
C ALA A 46 2.28 -10.94 23.49
N GLY A 47 2.24 -10.35 24.69
CA GLY A 47 3.40 -10.23 25.58
C GLY A 47 4.08 -8.87 25.58
N GLY A 48 3.56 -7.88 24.85
CA GLY A 48 3.98 -6.49 24.98
C GLY A 48 3.46 -5.83 26.25
N SER A 49 3.84 -4.58 26.49
CA SER A 49 3.44 -3.82 27.67
C SER A 49 3.14 -2.37 27.35
N LEU A 50 2.26 -1.77 28.16
CA LEU A 50 1.99 -0.35 28.13
C LEU A 50 2.65 0.30 29.36
N THR A 51 3.45 1.34 29.14
CA THR A 51 4.10 2.08 30.22
C THR A 51 3.10 3.05 30.88
N ASP A 52 3.46 3.56 32.07
CA ASP A 52 2.63 4.53 32.82
C ASP A 52 2.43 5.85 32.07
N ASP A 53 3.37 6.23 31.21
CA ASP A 53 3.29 7.39 30.32
C ASP A 53 2.62 7.10 28.96
N GLY A 54 2.01 5.92 28.81
CA GLY A 54 1.19 5.55 27.66
C GLY A 54 1.95 5.10 26.41
N ARG A 55 3.19 4.61 26.56
CA ARG A 55 3.96 4.06 25.44
C ARG A 55 3.78 2.54 25.36
N LEU A 56 3.52 2.07 24.16
CA LEU A 56 3.38 0.64 23.87
C LEU A 56 4.73 0.06 23.50
N LEU A 57 5.23 -0.86 24.31
CA LEU A 57 6.51 -1.53 24.15
C LEU A 57 6.35 -2.92 23.53
N PHE A 58 7.32 -3.28 22.71
CA PHE A 58 7.35 -4.54 21.98
C PHE A 58 8.61 -5.33 22.37
N PRO A 59 8.48 -6.40 23.17
CA PRO A 59 9.63 -7.24 23.48
C PRO A 59 10.32 -7.77 22.21
N ARG A 60 11.62 -7.85 22.24
CA ARG A 60 12.44 -8.36 21.12
C ARG A 60 11.90 -9.70 20.60
N SER A 61 11.63 -10.65 21.51
CA SER A 61 11.12 -11.97 21.15
C SER A 61 9.80 -11.91 20.37
N LEU A 62 8.88 -11.02 20.76
CA LEU A 62 7.61 -10.83 20.04
C LEU A 62 7.85 -10.42 18.59
N ILE A 63 8.78 -9.48 18.37
CA ILE A 63 9.10 -9.00 17.01
C ILE A 63 9.77 -10.10 16.19
N GLU A 64 10.79 -10.77 16.73
CA GLU A 64 11.54 -11.83 16.05
C GLU A 64 10.64 -13.03 15.69
N ASP A 65 9.79 -13.48 16.62
CA ASP A 65 8.84 -14.56 16.39
C ASP A 65 7.78 -14.20 15.34
N THR A 66 7.34 -12.93 15.34
CA THR A 66 6.40 -12.43 14.34
C THR A 66 7.05 -12.38 12.95
N LEU A 67 8.25 -11.84 12.84
CA LEU A 67 9.02 -11.80 11.61
C LEU A 67 9.32 -13.19 11.05
N ALA A 68 9.62 -14.16 11.93
CA ALA A 68 9.87 -15.56 11.54
C ALA A 68 8.63 -16.21 10.91
N ARG A 69 7.42 -15.81 11.33
CA ARG A 69 6.15 -16.34 10.83
C ARG A 69 5.57 -15.57 9.66
N CYS A 70 6.11 -14.39 9.32
CA CYS A 70 5.63 -13.59 8.18
C CYS A 70 5.78 -14.37 6.86
N ALA A 71 4.76 -14.25 6.00
CA ALA A 71 4.82 -14.82 4.66
C ALA A 71 5.98 -14.20 3.86
N ARG A 72 6.78 -15.06 3.24
CA ARG A 72 7.92 -14.66 2.39
C ARG A 72 7.57 -14.63 0.90
N ASN A 73 6.47 -15.27 0.55
CA ASN A 73 5.96 -15.30 -0.81
C ASN A 73 4.52 -14.80 -0.78
N ILE A 74 4.27 -13.75 -1.53
CA ILE A 74 2.96 -13.10 -1.59
C ILE A 74 2.60 -12.96 -3.06
N THR A 75 1.36 -13.26 -3.42
CA THR A 75 0.82 -12.95 -4.74
C THR A 75 -0.15 -11.79 -4.62
N LEU A 76 0.13 -10.71 -5.38
CA LEU A 76 -0.82 -9.64 -5.60
C LEU A 76 -1.50 -9.92 -6.94
N TYR A 77 -2.80 -10.18 -6.89
CA TYR A 77 -3.55 -10.57 -8.08
C TYR A 77 -3.87 -9.37 -8.96
N GLY A 78 -3.68 -9.52 -10.26
CA GLY A 78 -4.23 -8.63 -11.28
C GLY A 78 -5.71 -8.95 -11.53
N GLN A 79 -6.43 -8.07 -12.21
CA GLN A 79 -7.77 -8.40 -12.73
C GLN A 79 -7.67 -9.44 -13.86
N ASP A 80 -6.55 -9.48 -14.57
CA ASP A 80 -6.17 -10.55 -15.49
C ASP A 80 -4.97 -11.28 -14.88
N SER A 81 -5.04 -12.58 -14.71
CA SER A 81 -4.00 -13.41 -14.10
C SER A 81 -2.63 -13.32 -14.79
N ARG A 82 -2.58 -12.85 -16.03
CA ARG A 82 -1.31 -12.54 -16.73
C ARG A 82 -0.49 -11.46 -16.02
N PHE A 83 -1.14 -10.65 -15.19
CA PHE A 83 -0.53 -9.56 -14.44
C PHE A 83 -0.36 -9.87 -12.96
N ASP A 84 -0.53 -11.09 -12.54
CA ASP A 84 -0.24 -11.51 -11.16
C ASP A 84 1.22 -11.22 -10.80
N LEU A 85 1.44 -10.67 -9.61
CA LEU A 85 2.75 -10.30 -9.10
C LEU A 85 3.14 -11.27 -7.99
N HIS A 86 4.11 -12.13 -8.28
CA HIS A 86 4.63 -13.09 -7.31
C HIS A 86 5.83 -12.48 -6.57
N LEU A 87 5.57 -11.86 -5.42
CA LEU A 87 6.59 -11.25 -4.58
C LEU A 87 7.36 -12.34 -3.85
N SER A 88 8.53 -12.69 -4.37
CA SER A 88 9.40 -13.73 -3.81
C SER A 88 10.85 -13.49 -4.19
N GLY A 89 11.77 -13.85 -3.30
CA GLY A 89 13.21 -13.72 -3.52
C GLY A 89 13.61 -12.30 -3.89
N SER A 90 14.35 -12.13 -4.98
CA SER A 90 14.87 -10.85 -5.46
C SER A 90 14.03 -10.22 -6.57
N ARG A 91 12.81 -10.67 -6.78
CA ARG A 91 11.93 -10.11 -7.83
C ARG A 91 11.52 -8.69 -7.46
N THR A 92 11.66 -7.79 -8.41
CA THR A 92 11.33 -6.37 -8.28
C THR A 92 10.24 -5.99 -9.27
N TYR A 93 9.21 -5.34 -8.76
CA TYR A 93 8.09 -4.83 -9.52
C TYR A 93 8.00 -3.33 -9.35
N PHE A 94 7.67 -2.62 -10.42
CA PHE A 94 7.48 -1.18 -10.41
C PHE A 94 6.01 -0.84 -10.56
N GLY A 95 5.57 0.16 -9.84
CA GLY A 95 4.21 0.68 -9.90
C GLY A 95 4.19 2.19 -9.77
N THR A 96 3.01 2.76 -9.93
CA THR A 96 2.76 4.17 -9.59
C THR A 96 2.63 4.31 -8.08
N ALA A 97 2.80 5.53 -7.57
CA ALA A 97 2.53 5.88 -6.17
C ALA A 97 2.36 7.40 -6.05
N GLY A 98 1.75 7.82 -4.97
CA GLY A 98 1.67 9.22 -4.63
C GLY A 98 0.26 9.69 -4.26
N ALA A 99 0.11 11.00 -4.15
CA ALA A 99 -1.15 11.69 -3.88
C ALA A 99 -1.08 13.09 -4.52
N ALA A 100 -0.78 13.16 -5.81
CA ALA A 100 -0.72 14.42 -6.53
C ALA A 100 -2.10 15.10 -6.48
N VAL A 101 -2.11 16.38 -6.18
CA VAL A 101 -3.31 17.21 -6.10
C VAL A 101 -3.46 18.12 -7.33
N HIS A 102 -2.46 18.09 -8.22
CA HIS A 102 -2.42 18.85 -9.47
C HIS A 102 -1.83 18.02 -10.59
N VAL A 103 -2.24 18.33 -11.80
CA VAL A 103 -1.66 17.82 -13.04
C VAL A 103 -1.24 18.96 -13.95
N VAL A 104 -0.28 18.68 -14.83
CA VAL A 104 0.09 19.60 -15.91
C VAL A 104 -0.78 19.28 -17.12
N ASP A 105 -1.68 20.18 -17.47
CA ASP A 105 -2.40 20.11 -18.75
C ASP A 105 -1.41 20.52 -19.86
N THR A 106 -0.92 19.54 -20.60
CA THR A 106 0.09 19.78 -21.65
C THR A 106 -0.48 20.48 -22.87
N VAL A 107 -1.78 20.44 -23.10
CA VAL A 107 -2.46 21.11 -24.20
C VAL A 107 -2.59 22.59 -23.89
N LYS A 108 -3.16 22.90 -22.71
CA LYS A 108 -3.34 24.28 -22.25
C LYS A 108 -2.08 24.91 -21.66
N ARG A 109 -1.07 24.07 -21.32
CA ARG A 109 0.20 24.47 -20.68
C ARG A 109 -0.02 25.15 -19.32
N GLU A 110 -0.92 24.61 -18.52
CA GLU A 110 -1.25 25.14 -17.21
C GLU A 110 -1.24 24.03 -16.13
N TYR A 111 -1.03 24.43 -14.89
CA TYR A 111 -1.31 23.60 -13.73
C TYR A 111 -2.79 23.70 -13.40
N ARG A 112 -3.46 22.57 -13.23
CA ARG A 112 -4.82 22.50 -12.74
C ARG A 112 -4.96 21.40 -11.70
N GLU A 113 -6.02 21.44 -10.93
CA GLU A 113 -6.38 20.37 -10.01
C GLU A 113 -6.59 19.04 -10.76
N SER A 114 -6.23 17.94 -10.09
CA SER A 114 -6.42 16.58 -10.61
C SER A 114 -7.87 16.15 -10.45
N THR A 115 -8.35 15.37 -11.39
CA THR A 115 -9.74 14.90 -11.48
C THR A 115 -9.82 13.37 -11.52
N ALA A 116 -11.03 12.83 -11.36
CA ALA A 116 -11.30 11.40 -11.53
C ALA A 116 -10.90 10.91 -12.93
N GLN A 117 -11.13 11.73 -13.96
CA GLN A 117 -10.74 11.41 -15.34
C GLN A 117 -9.21 11.29 -15.48
N ASP A 118 -8.45 12.17 -14.83
CA ASP A 118 -6.98 12.09 -14.87
C ASP A 118 -6.46 10.81 -14.24
N LEU A 119 -7.07 10.37 -13.13
CA LEU A 119 -6.71 9.11 -12.48
C LEU A 119 -7.03 7.90 -13.37
N TYR A 120 -8.19 7.90 -14.00
CA TYR A 120 -8.60 6.87 -14.96
C TYR A 120 -7.63 6.81 -16.16
N ASP A 121 -7.31 7.96 -16.74
CA ASP A 121 -6.38 8.04 -17.87
C ASP A 121 -4.96 7.58 -17.49
N ALA A 122 -4.50 7.92 -16.28
CA ALA A 122 -3.23 7.42 -15.74
C ALA A 122 -3.24 5.89 -15.60
N ALA A 123 -4.33 5.31 -15.11
CA ALA A 123 -4.48 3.85 -15.02
C ALA A 123 -4.43 3.19 -16.41
N ARG A 124 -5.11 3.76 -17.40
CA ARG A 124 -5.08 3.30 -18.80
C ARG A 124 -3.69 3.38 -19.44
N ILE A 125 -2.95 4.43 -19.15
CA ILE A 125 -1.56 4.56 -19.62
C ILE A 125 -0.71 3.46 -18.99
N VAL A 126 -0.83 3.23 -17.69
CA VAL A 126 -0.10 2.19 -16.97
C VAL A 126 -0.46 0.79 -17.49
N ASP A 127 -1.70 0.56 -17.86
CA ASP A 127 -2.14 -0.72 -18.42
C ASP A 127 -1.33 -1.10 -19.67
N GLN A 128 -0.98 -0.13 -20.51
CA GLN A 128 -0.20 -0.33 -21.73
C GLN A 128 1.32 -0.39 -21.49
N MET A 129 1.80 -0.06 -20.29
CA MET A 129 3.22 -0.02 -20.00
C MET A 129 3.75 -1.38 -19.54
N GLN A 130 4.66 -1.98 -20.30
CA GLN A 130 5.23 -3.30 -19.99
C GLN A 130 6.02 -3.33 -18.67
N HIS A 131 6.70 -2.25 -18.31
CA HIS A 131 7.61 -2.17 -17.18
C HIS A 131 7.02 -1.46 -15.94
N ILE A 132 5.76 -1.04 -16.02
CA ILE A 132 4.98 -0.65 -14.86
C ILE A 132 4.00 -1.79 -14.58
N HIS A 133 4.23 -2.52 -13.50
CA HIS A 133 3.62 -3.82 -13.26
C HIS A 133 2.30 -3.75 -12.52
N PHE A 134 2.07 -2.68 -11.75
CA PHE A 134 0.83 -2.45 -11.00
C PHE A 134 0.48 -0.97 -10.96
N PHE A 135 -0.77 -0.69 -10.70
CA PHE A 135 -1.25 0.66 -10.51
C PHE A 135 -1.56 0.91 -9.04
N GLN A 136 -0.81 1.80 -8.41
CA GLN A 136 -1.13 2.36 -7.11
C GLN A 136 -1.74 3.74 -7.33
N ARG A 137 -2.82 4.08 -6.65
CA ARG A 137 -3.38 5.42 -6.70
C ARG A 137 -2.27 6.47 -6.64
N CYS A 138 -2.23 7.38 -7.60
CA CYS A 138 -1.17 8.38 -7.74
C CYS A 138 -1.68 9.83 -7.65
N MET A 139 -3.00 10.02 -7.58
CA MET A 139 -3.63 11.35 -7.50
C MET A 139 -4.77 11.35 -6.49
N VAL A 140 -5.11 12.55 -6.02
CA VAL A 140 -6.32 12.84 -5.25
C VAL A 140 -7.35 13.45 -6.21
N LEU A 141 -8.58 13.01 -6.12
CA LEU A 141 -9.69 13.58 -6.92
C LEU A 141 -10.13 14.90 -6.28
N ARG A 142 -9.78 16.01 -6.93
CA ARG A 142 -10.09 17.35 -6.44
C ARG A 142 -11.41 17.90 -6.96
N ASP A 143 -12.00 17.22 -7.91
CA ASP A 143 -13.32 17.49 -8.49
C ASP A 143 -14.47 16.84 -7.72
N ILE A 144 -14.18 16.11 -6.63
CA ILE A 144 -15.16 15.45 -5.76
C ILE A 144 -14.91 15.92 -4.32
N GLU A 145 -15.91 16.57 -3.72
CA GLU A 145 -15.80 17.15 -2.37
C GLU A 145 -16.17 16.15 -1.27
N ASP A 146 -17.15 15.29 -1.51
CA ASP A 146 -17.59 14.30 -0.52
C ASP A 146 -16.54 13.18 -0.35
N PRO A 147 -16.07 12.91 0.86
CA PRO A 147 -15.02 11.90 1.08
C PRO A 147 -15.42 10.49 0.67
N ALA A 148 -16.67 10.09 0.84
CA ALA A 148 -17.13 8.76 0.48
C ALA A 148 -17.20 8.63 -1.06
N GLU A 149 -17.77 9.62 -1.73
CA GLU A 149 -17.80 9.67 -3.20
C GLU A 149 -16.35 9.70 -3.76
N MET A 150 -15.44 10.43 -3.13
CA MET A 150 -14.04 10.48 -3.53
C MET A 150 -13.40 9.10 -3.43
N ASP A 151 -13.60 8.37 -2.32
CA ASP A 151 -13.05 7.04 -2.12
C ASP A 151 -13.57 6.04 -3.17
N PHE A 152 -14.89 6.03 -3.42
CA PHE A 152 -15.50 5.13 -4.41
C PHE A 152 -15.03 5.45 -5.83
N ASN A 153 -15.06 6.73 -6.21
CA ASN A 153 -14.62 7.12 -7.55
C ASN A 153 -13.11 6.90 -7.75
N THR A 154 -12.30 7.06 -6.71
CA THR A 154 -10.87 6.71 -6.75
C THR A 154 -10.68 5.22 -7.03
N CYS A 155 -11.39 4.37 -6.30
CA CYS A 155 -11.33 2.92 -6.49
C CYS A 155 -11.83 2.53 -7.88
N TYR A 156 -12.99 3.06 -8.28
CA TYR A 156 -13.60 2.78 -9.58
C TYR A 156 -12.71 3.21 -10.76
N ALA A 157 -12.21 4.44 -10.76
CA ALA A 157 -11.36 4.97 -11.83
C ALA A 157 -10.08 4.13 -12.00
N ALA A 158 -9.48 3.70 -10.88
CA ALA A 158 -8.29 2.86 -10.90
C ALA A 158 -8.59 1.48 -11.48
N VAL A 159 -9.64 0.80 -11.00
CA VAL A 159 -10.01 -0.56 -11.44
C VAL A 159 -10.52 -0.58 -12.86
N ALA A 160 -11.32 0.41 -13.27
CA ALA A 160 -11.84 0.49 -14.64
C ALA A 160 -10.75 0.83 -15.67
N GLY A 161 -9.63 1.43 -15.24
CA GLY A 161 -8.57 1.90 -16.12
C GLY A 161 -7.49 0.85 -16.45
N THR A 162 -7.33 -0.23 -15.66
CA THR A 162 -6.25 -1.20 -15.86
C THR A 162 -6.69 -2.61 -15.51
N SER A 163 -6.15 -3.59 -16.21
CA SER A 163 -6.29 -5.02 -15.90
C SER A 163 -5.21 -5.55 -14.93
N LYS A 164 -4.28 -4.70 -14.53
CA LYS A 164 -3.20 -5.01 -13.58
C LYS A 164 -3.70 -5.00 -12.13
N HIS A 165 -2.83 -5.39 -11.20
CA HIS A 165 -3.09 -5.21 -9.77
C HIS A 165 -3.27 -3.72 -9.44
N VAL A 166 -4.31 -3.41 -8.66
CA VAL A 166 -4.64 -2.07 -8.22
C VAL A 166 -4.46 -1.95 -6.71
N GLY A 167 -3.67 -0.96 -6.28
CA GLY A 167 -3.61 -0.51 -4.91
C GLY A 167 -4.32 0.83 -4.75
N THR A 168 -5.13 0.95 -3.71
CA THR A 168 -5.82 2.19 -3.36
C THR A 168 -5.77 2.43 -1.85
N SER A 169 -6.33 3.54 -1.40
CA SER A 169 -6.51 3.87 0.01
C SER A 169 -7.85 4.56 0.20
N PHE A 170 -8.40 4.42 1.38
CA PHE A 170 -9.65 5.03 1.79
C PHE A 170 -9.37 6.08 2.87
N VAL A 171 -10.15 7.16 2.86
CA VAL A 171 -10.10 8.20 3.90
C VAL A 171 -10.73 7.69 5.19
N ASP A 172 -11.81 6.90 5.06
CA ASP A 172 -12.49 6.29 6.19
C ASP A 172 -12.60 4.75 5.99
N PRO A 173 -12.18 3.94 6.98
CA PRO A 173 -12.35 2.49 6.94
C PRO A 173 -13.80 2.03 6.73
N ALA A 174 -14.81 2.83 7.12
CA ALA A 174 -16.22 2.52 6.91
C ALA A 174 -16.60 2.41 5.42
N HIS A 175 -15.82 3.02 4.53
CA HIS A 175 -16.07 2.96 3.09
C HIS A 175 -15.62 1.64 2.43
N VAL A 176 -14.83 0.83 3.13
CA VAL A 176 -14.25 -0.41 2.56
C VAL A 176 -15.31 -1.41 2.16
N ASP A 177 -16.32 -1.64 3.01
CA ASP A 177 -17.37 -2.64 2.73
C ASP A 177 -18.18 -2.28 1.47
N GLN A 178 -18.50 -1.00 1.28
CA GLN A 178 -19.20 -0.54 0.10
C GLN A 178 -18.33 -0.60 -1.16
N ALA A 179 -17.04 -0.29 -1.02
CA ALA A 179 -16.09 -0.47 -2.13
C ALA A 179 -15.95 -1.93 -2.54
N MET A 180 -15.93 -2.86 -1.57
CA MET A 180 -15.93 -4.30 -1.87
C MET A 180 -17.18 -4.71 -2.63
N GLN A 181 -18.37 -4.26 -2.25
CA GLN A 181 -19.61 -4.53 -3.01
C GLN A 181 -19.53 -4.01 -4.46
N MET A 182 -18.95 -2.83 -4.66
CA MET A 182 -18.73 -2.31 -6.01
C MET A 182 -17.77 -3.20 -6.82
N LEU A 183 -16.68 -3.66 -6.19
CA LEU A 183 -15.71 -4.55 -6.84
C LEU A 183 -16.32 -5.91 -7.19
N GLU A 184 -17.19 -6.46 -6.33
CA GLU A 184 -17.96 -7.69 -6.59
C GLU A 184 -18.89 -7.51 -7.80
N MET A 185 -19.56 -6.37 -7.92
CA MET A 185 -20.39 -6.07 -9.10
C MET A 185 -19.55 -5.96 -10.39
N ILE A 186 -18.35 -5.38 -10.32
CA ILE A 186 -17.45 -5.27 -11.47
C ILE A 186 -16.90 -6.65 -11.88
N ALA A 187 -16.53 -7.48 -10.90
CA ALA A 187 -16.02 -8.82 -11.13
C ALA A 187 -17.09 -9.80 -11.69
N GLY A 188 -18.36 -9.44 -11.57
CA GLY A 188 -19.49 -10.33 -11.80
C GLY A 188 -19.75 -11.17 -10.55
N SER A 189 -21.03 -11.52 -10.30
CA SER A 189 -21.40 -12.36 -9.17
C SER A 189 -20.63 -13.67 -9.23
N GLU A 190 -20.04 -14.08 -8.12
CA GLU A 190 -19.51 -15.43 -7.96
C GLU A 190 -20.60 -16.44 -8.32
N GLN A 191 -20.29 -17.29 -9.31
CA GLN A 191 -21.05 -18.51 -9.57
C GLN A 191 -20.35 -19.67 -8.88
#